data_5ff79c3e72da3d320cb010d12a8df5ec
#
_entry.id   5ff79c3e72da3d320cb010d12a8df5ec
#
_cell.length_a   1.000
_cell.length_b   1.000
_cell.length_c   1.000
_cell.angle_alpha   90.00
_cell.angle_beta   90.00
_cell.angle_gamma   90.00
#
_symmetry.space_group_name_H-M   'P 1'
#
loop_
_entity.id
_entity.type
_entity.pdbx_description
1 polymer ?
#
loop_
_entity_poly.entity_id
_entity_poly.type
_entity_poly.pdbx_seq_one_letter_code
_entity_poly.pdbx_strand_id
1 'polypeptide(L)'
;DTDTALTAAAQEEVTSVYGYTNLGIAVVDSGNLNVRETPGTDATLVGKMPNHAACEVLGVDGEWTQIQSGEVTGYVKPEYLVIGNEAAALAEQVKETVAKVTTTTLYVREEPNTDCSIVTSMPMGEELEVVEQLDGWVKVSIDSDEGYVSADYIEINTELPTAMTMTEVRYGQGVSDVRVDLVSYACQFVGNPYVWGGTSLTRGADCSGFVMSVFANYGVSLPHSSGSQAGCGPSISASEAQPGDLFFYGNGSRINHVAIYIGNGQ
;
A
#
# COMPACT_ATOMS: atom_id res chain seq x y z
N ASP A 1 -46.05 32.15 36.35
CA ASP A 1 -44.81 32.63 35.72
C ASP A 1 -43.67 31.71 36.16
N THR A 2 -43.41 30.69 35.38
CA THR A 2 -42.25 29.81 35.56
C THR A 2 -41.50 29.81 34.25
N ASP A 3 -40.44 30.58 34.27
CA ASP A 3 -39.44 30.71 33.21
C ASP A 3 -38.61 29.44 33.19
N THR A 4 -38.83 28.58 32.20
CA THR A 4 -38.03 27.39 31.99
C THR A 4 -36.89 27.77 31.05
N ALA A 5 -35.77 28.13 31.62
CA ALA A 5 -34.53 28.30 30.87
C ALA A 5 -34.09 26.94 30.31
N LEU A 6 -34.24 26.74 29.01
CA LEU A 6 -33.59 25.67 28.27
C LEU A 6 -32.10 25.99 28.19
N THR A 7 -31.34 25.32 29.02
CA THR A 7 -29.86 25.24 28.85
C THR A 7 -29.57 24.44 27.57
N ALA A 8 -29.25 25.14 26.50
CA ALA A 8 -28.64 24.51 25.32
C ALA A 8 -27.29 23.95 25.77
N ALA A 9 -27.20 22.62 25.85
CA ALA A 9 -25.92 21.94 25.94
C ALA A 9 -25.18 22.27 24.64
N ALA A 10 -24.08 23.02 24.77
CA ALA A 10 -23.13 23.18 23.68
C ALA A 10 -22.62 21.79 23.31
N GLN A 11 -22.98 21.32 22.13
CA GLN A 11 -22.29 20.21 21.51
C GLN A 11 -20.86 20.73 21.28
N GLU A 12 -19.90 20.16 22.00
CA GLU A 12 -18.51 20.31 21.64
C GLU A 12 -18.37 19.79 20.21
N GLU A 13 -18.07 20.67 19.26
CA GLU A 13 -17.66 20.25 17.92
C GLU A 13 -16.39 19.41 18.10
N VAL A 14 -16.50 18.13 17.82
CA VAL A 14 -15.36 17.22 17.79
C VAL A 14 -14.50 17.65 16.61
N THR A 15 -13.48 18.46 16.88
CA THR A 15 -12.52 18.91 15.88
C THR A 15 -11.58 17.74 15.59
N SER A 16 -11.75 17.10 14.42
CA SER A 16 -10.82 16.08 13.96
C SER A 16 -9.54 16.73 13.42
N VAL A 17 -8.41 16.09 13.66
CA VAL A 17 -7.09 16.49 13.13
C VAL A 17 -6.70 15.47 12.07
N TYR A 18 -6.60 15.87 10.80
CA TYR A 18 -6.34 14.97 9.66
C TYR A 18 -7.24 13.72 9.61
N GLY A 19 -8.52 13.87 9.99
CA GLY A 19 -9.49 12.77 10.02
C GLY A 19 -9.54 11.96 11.31
N TYR A 20 -8.58 12.15 12.23
CA TYR A 20 -8.53 11.48 13.53
C TYR A 20 -9.30 12.26 14.60
N THR A 21 -10.16 11.58 15.35
CA THR A 21 -10.88 12.16 16.49
C THR A 21 -10.02 12.16 17.75
N ASN A 22 -9.32 11.05 18.00
CA ASN A 22 -8.39 10.88 19.12
C ASN A 22 -7.00 10.55 18.57
N LEU A 23 -6.36 11.54 17.99
CA LEU A 23 -5.06 11.39 17.35
C LEU A 23 -3.99 10.94 18.34
N GLY A 24 -3.30 9.86 18.00
CA GLY A 24 -2.03 9.42 18.57
C GLY A 24 -0.94 9.39 17.51
N ILE A 25 0.28 9.76 17.86
CA ILE A 25 1.46 9.68 16.97
C ILE A 25 2.54 8.87 17.67
N ALA A 26 3.09 7.91 16.96
CA ALA A 26 4.19 7.08 17.46
C ALA A 26 5.48 7.90 17.55
N VAL A 27 6.16 7.82 18.68
CA VAL A 27 7.47 8.43 18.90
C VAL A 27 8.43 7.37 19.44
N VAL A 28 9.39 7.00 18.61
CA VAL A 28 10.41 5.99 18.93
C VAL A 28 11.80 6.52 18.55
N ASP A 29 12.79 6.22 19.37
CA ASP A 29 14.17 6.66 19.13
C ASP A 29 14.84 5.91 17.97
N SER A 30 14.41 4.67 17.73
CA SER A 30 14.90 3.83 16.64
C SER A 30 13.94 2.70 16.32
N GLY A 31 13.95 2.26 15.06
CA GLY A 31 13.09 1.17 14.58
C GLY A 31 11.62 1.59 14.50
N ASN A 32 10.71 0.66 14.75
CA ASN A 32 9.27 0.85 14.66
C ASN A 32 8.59 0.40 15.95
N LEU A 33 7.48 1.05 16.31
CA LEU A 33 6.60 0.61 17.38
C LEU A 33 5.83 -0.64 16.94
N ASN A 34 5.93 -1.71 17.71
CA ASN A 34 5.21 -2.96 17.43
C ASN A 34 3.72 -2.82 17.79
N VAL A 35 2.85 -3.19 16.85
CA VAL A 35 1.41 -3.32 17.07
C VAL A 35 1.08 -4.80 17.26
N ARG A 36 0.40 -5.14 18.34
CA ARG A 36 0.10 -6.52 18.74
C ARG A 36 -1.39 -6.83 18.71
N GLU A 37 -1.73 -8.06 18.42
CA GLU A 37 -3.12 -8.53 18.32
C GLU A 37 -3.88 -8.40 19.65
N THR A 38 -3.20 -8.65 20.77
CA THR A 38 -3.75 -8.58 22.14
C THR A 38 -2.77 -7.87 23.07
N PRO A 39 -3.21 -7.36 24.24
CA PRO A 39 -2.33 -6.79 25.25
C PRO A 39 -1.33 -7.81 25.77
N GLY A 40 -0.05 -7.67 25.41
CA GLY A 40 1.02 -8.58 25.84
C GLY A 40 2.26 -8.51 24.96
N THR A 41 3.44 -8.58 25.58
CA THR A 41 4.72 -8.53 24.87
C THR A 41 4.98 -9.76 23.99
N ASP A 42 4.32 -10.89 24.31
CA ASP A 42 4.44 -12.16 23.59
C ASP A 42 3.29 -12.38 22.58
N ALA A 43 2.33 -11.43 22.50
CA ALA A 43 1.23 -11.50 21.55
C ALA A 43 1.73 -11.36 20.11
N THR A 44 0.96 -11.91 19.18
CA THR A 44 1.24 -11.86 17.73
C THR A 44 1.39 -10.41 17.25
N LEU A 45 2.40 -10.16 16.42
CA LEU A 45 2.55 -8.88 15.73
C LEU A 45 1.56 -8.81 14.55
N VAL A 46 0.76 -7.75 14.51
CA VAL A 46 -0.19 -7.47 13.44
C VAL A 46 0.25 -6.31 12.54
N GLY A 47 1.21 -5.52 13.00
CA GLY A 47 1.78 -4.43 12.23
C GLY A 47 2.93 -3.73 12.97
N LYS A 48 3.48 -2.73 12.32
CA LYS A 48 4.53 -1.86 12.87
C LYS A 48 4.25 -0.41 12.51
N MET A 49 4.32 0.47 13.48
CA MET A 49 4.25 1.92 13.28
C MET A 49 5.65 2.50 13.14
N PRO A 50 6.03 3.03 11.99
CA PRO A 50 7.22 3.86 11.87
C PRO A 50 7.19 5.03 12.85
N ASN A 51 8.36 5.61 13.12
CA ASN A 51 8.39 6.87 13.87
C ASN A 51 7.53 7.92 13.17
N HIS A 52 6.72 8.64 13.92
CA HIS A 52 5.74 9.63 13.47
C HIS A 52 4.48 9.06 12.77
N ALA A 53 4.30 7.76 12.71
CA ALA A 53 3.04 7.20 12.22
C ALA A 53 1.88 7.56 13.14
N ALA A 54 0.76 7.98 12.53
CA ALA A 54 -0.46 8.37 13.22
C ALA A 54 -1.41 7.19 13.42
N CYS A 55 -2.23 7.29 14.44
CA CYS A 55 -3.32 6.35 14.70
C CYS A 55 -4.52 7.03 15.35
N GLU A 56 -5.68 6.43 15.23
CA GLU A 56 -6.84 6.67 16.08
C GLU A 56 -6.66 5.88 17.37
N VAL A 57 -6.71 6.55 18.51
CA VAL A 57 -6.70 5.91 19.83
C VAL A 57 -8.12 5.47 20.16
N LEU A 58 -8.33 4.15 20.23
CA LEU A 58 -9.66 3.54 20.46
C LEU A 58 -9.99 3.37 21.93
N GLY A 59 -8.97 3.16 22.77
CA GLY A 59 -9.16 2.96 24.22
C GLY A 59 -7.91 2.48 24.93
N VAL A 60 -8.05 2.28 26.24
CA VAL A 60 -6.98 1.78 27.11
C VAL A 60 -7.40 0.44 27.70
N ASP A 61 -6.52 -0.55 27.66
CA ASP A 61 -6.69 -1.88 28.27
C ASP A 61 -5.46 -2.21 29.12
N GLY A 62 -5.58 -1.96 30.42
CA GLY A 62 -4.50 -2.11 31.38
C GLY A 62 -3.33 -1.18 31.07
N GLU A 63 -2.16 -1.76 30.79
CA GLU A 63 -0.93 -1.03 30.43
C GLU A 63 -0.77 -0.88 28.90
N TRP A 64 -1.82 -1.12 28.12
CA TRP A 64 -1.81 -1.08 26.66
C TRP A 64 -2.84 -0.11 26.14
N THR A 65 -2.58 0.44 24.99
CA THR A 65 -3.49 1.33 24.26
C THR A 65 -3.94 0.63 22.99
N GLN A 66 -5.24 0.52 22.80
CA GLN A 66 -5.81 0.01 21.55
C GLN A 66 -5.84 1.14 20.51
N ILE A 67 -5.35 0.83 19.31
CA ILE A 67 -5.24 1.80 18.22
C ILE A 67 -5.71 1.21 16.89
N GLN A 68 -6.03 2.13 15.95
CA GLN A 68 -6.14 1.84 14.53
C GLN A 68 -5.26 2.81 13.76
N SER A 69 -4.37 2.30 12.91
CA SER A 69 -3.47 3.07 12.08
C SER A 69 -3.46 2.48 10.66
N GLY A 70 -4.02 3.21 9.70
CA GLY A 70 -4.31 2.65 8.38
C GLY A 70 -5.17 1.37 8.50
N GLU A 71 -4.70 0.29 7.90
CA GLU A 71 -5.37 -1.03 7.95
C GLU A 71 -5.05 -1.83 9.23
N VAL A 72 -4.11 -1.37 10.05
CA VAL A 72 -3.64 -2.08 11.24
C VAL A 72 -4.47 -1.68 12.46
N THR A 73 -5.09 -2.67 13.11
CA THR A 73 -5.75 -2.51 14.40
C THR A 73 -5.09 -3.42 15.43
N GLY A 74 -4.80 -2.90 16.61
CA GLY A 74 -4.17 -3.69 17.67
C GLY A 74 -3.78 -2.85 18.88
N TYR A 75 -2.80 -3.33 19.64
CA TYR A 75 -2.38 -2.78 20.92
C TYR A 75 -0.92 -2.36 20.87
N VAL A 76 -0.65 -1.19 21.44
CA VAL A 76 0.69 -0.63 21.58
C VAL A 76 0.96 -0.21 23.03
N LYS A 77 2.23 -0.01 23.36
CA LYS A 77 2.62 0.55 24.65
C LYS A 77 2.42 2.05 24.64
N PRO A 78 1.69 2.64 25.62
CA PRO A 78 1.36 4.06 25.65
C PRO A 78 2.58 4.99 25.77
N GLU A 79 3.68 4.52 26.36
CA GLU A 79 4.91 5.32 26.50
C GLU A 79 5.55 5.72 25.16
N TYR A 80 5.14 5.08 24.04
CA TYR A 80 5.60 5.40 22.69
C TYR A 80 4.55 6.17 21.86
N LEU A 81 3.47 6.64 22.50
CA LEU A 81 2.44 7.45 21.87
C LEU A 81 2.40 8.84 22.47
N VAL A 82 2.43 9.84 21.61
CA VAL A 82 2.03 11.21 21.93
C VAL A 82 0.56 11.37 21.55
N ILE A 83 -0.25 11.99 22.41
CA ILE A 83 -1.69 12.16 22.22
C ILE A 83 -2.14 13.61 22.48
N GLY A 84 -3.38 13.95 22.11
CA GLY A 84 -3.99 15.23 22.39
C GLY A 84 -3.30 16.40 21.68
N ASN A 85 -3.14 17.54 22.36
CA ASN A 85 -2.57 18.77 21.78
C ASN A 85 -1.13 18.59 21.31
N GLU A 86 -0.35 17.74 21.98
CA GLU A 86 1.03 17.47 21.59
C GLU A 86 1.07 16.67 20.28
N ALA A 87 0.19 15.68 20.12
CA ALA A 87 0.04 14.95 18.84
C ALA A 87 -0.43 15.89 17.71
N ALA A 88 -1.37 16.78 17.98
CA ALA A 88 -1.83 17.76 16.98
C ALA A 88 -0.70 18.72 16.53
N ALA A 89 0.14 19.16 17.46
CA ALA A 89 1.29 20.01 17.13
C ALA A 89 2.38 19.25 16.35
N LEU A 90 2.60 17.96 16.68
CA LEU A 90 3.53 17.10 15.97
C LEU A 90 3.00 16.75 14.56
N ALA A 91 1.71 16.53 14.41
CA ALA A 91 1.06 16.27 13.11
C ALA A 91 1.38 17.33 12.06
N GLU A 92 1.39 18.61 12.45
CA GLU A 92 1.74 19.73 11.55
C GLU A 92 3.19 19.67 11.04
N GLN A 93 4.07 19.00 11.76
CA GLN A 93 5.48 18.86 11.40
C GLN A 93 5.78 17.63 10.57
N VAL A 94 4.96 16.58 10.70
CA VAL A 94 5.21 15.24 10.12
C VAL A 94 4.22 14.88 9.01
N LYS A 95 3.28 15.76 8.73
CA LYS A 95 2.31 15.56 7.62
C LYS A 95 3.04 15.49 6.28
N GLU A 96 2.54 14.64 5.43
CA GLU A 96 3.00 14.43 4.06
C GLU A 96 1.97 14.96 3.08
N THR A 97 2.42 15.48 1.96
CA THR A 97 1.54 15.86 0.85
C THR A 97 1.70 14.83 -0.24
N VAL A 98 0.62 14.17 -0.60
CA VAL A 98 0.59 13.11 -1.60
C VAL A 98 -0.28 13.52 -2.80
N ALA A 99 0.13 13.10 -3.98
CA ALA A 99 -0.62 13.24 -5.22
C ALA A 99 -1.20 11.87 -5.61
N LYS A 100 -2.51 11.71 -5.45
CA LYS A 100 -3.23 10.50 -5.83
C LYS A 100 -3.60 10.53 -7.30
N VAL A 101 -3.23 9.49 -8.04
CA VAL A 101 -3.50 9.36 -9.48
C VAL A 101 -4.99 9.10 -9.73
N THR A 102 -5.63 9.94 -10.53
CA THR A 102 -7.08 9.87 -10.86
C THR A 102 -7.37 9.35 -12.27
N THR A 103 -6.34 9.12 -13.08
CA THR A 103 -6.45 8.56 -14.44
C THR A 103 -5.94 7.13 -14.50
N THR A 104 -6.38 6.35 -15.49
CA THR A 104 -5.94 4.95 -15.69
C THR A 104 -4.44 4.79 -15.84
N THR A 105 -3.78 5.77 -16.46
CA THR A 105 -2.32 5.78 -16.64
C THR A 105 -1.84 7.22 -16.62
N LEU A 106 -1.03 7.56 -15.64
CA LEU A 106 -0.37 8.86 -15.51
C LEU A 106 1.09 8.72 -15.94
N TYR A 107 1.52 9.56 -16.87
CA TYR A 107 2.93 9.63 -17.26
C TYR A 107 3.71 10.53 -16.30
N VAL A 108 4.80 10.01 -15.80
CA VAL A 108 5.82 10.78 -15.07
C VAL A 108 6.88 11.19 -16.09
N ARG A 109 7.24 12.47 -16.10
CA ARG A 109 8.08 13.09 -17.14
C ARG A 109 9.35 13.69 -16.55
N GLU A 110 10.39 13.83 -17.38
CA GLU A 110 11.66 14.46 -16.98
C GLU A 110 11.52 15.96 -16.72
N GLU A 111 10.58 16.63 -17.38
CA GLU A 111 10.35 18.07 -17.27
C GLU A 111 8.83 18.36 -17.19
N PRO A 112 8.42 19.54 -16.65
CA PRO A 112 7.01 19.92 -16.55
C PRO A 112 6.43 20.36 -17.90
N ASN A 113 6.47 19.49 -18.90
CA ASN A 113 5.90 19.70 -20.24
C ASN A 113 5.59 18.37 -20.93
N THR A 114 4.86 18.39 -22.03
CA THR A 114 4.48 17.19 -22.80
C THR A 114 5.47 16.77 -23.87
N ASP A 115 6.48 17.59 -24.16
CA ASP A 115 7.43 17.38 -25.26
C ASP A 115 8.71 16.65 -24.82
N CYS A 116 8.90 16.48 -23.52
CA CYS A 116 10.03 15.76 -22.93
C CYS A 116 9.80 14.24 -22.83
N SER A 117 10.85 13.51 -22.47
CA SER A 117 10.79 12.06 -22.24
C SER A 117 9.85 11.69 -21.09
N ILE A 118 9.28 10.50 -21.20
CA ILE A 118 8.54 9.85 -20.12
C ILE A 118 9.54 9.01 -19.33
N VAL A 119 9.63 9.25 -18.03
CA VAL A 119 10.46 8.48 -17.10
C VAL A 119 9.79 7.15 -16.80
N THR A 120 8.51 7.21 -16.42
CA THR A 120 7.69 6.02 -16.08
C THR A 120 6.20 6.35 -16.18
N SER A 121 5.36 5.40 -15.82
CA SER A 121 3.90 5.61 -15.74
C SER A 121 3.34 5.01 -14.45
N MET A 122 2.34 5.69 -13.89
CA MET A 122 1.67 5.30 -12.64
C MET A 122 0.21 4.91 -12.91
N PRO A 123 -0.28 3.85 -12.29
CA PRO A 123 -1.67 3.43 -12.41
C PRO A 123 -2.62 4.32 -11.59
N MET A 124 -3.92 4.23 -11.88
CA MET A 124 -4.96 4.89 -11.09
C MET A 124 -4.91 4.43 -9.64
N GLY A 125 -5.03 5.41 -8.72
CA GLY A 125 -5.04 5.19 -7.28
C GLY A 125 -3.66 5.18 -6.62
N GLU A 126 -2.58 5.21 -7.41
CA GLU A 126 -1.22 5.34 -6.88
C GLU A 126 -1.06 6.68 -6.17
N GLU A 127 -0.33 6.69 -5.05
CA GLU A 127 -0.03 7.87 -4.24
C GLU A 127 1.46 8.18 -4.35
N LEU A 128 1.75 9.42 -4.78
CA LEU A 128 3.11 9.90 -5.04
C LEU A 128 3.42 11.03 -4.05
N GLU A 129 4.58 10.98 -3.42
CA GLU A 129 5.05 12.07 -2.55
C GLU A 129 5.25 13.35 -3.37
N VAL A 130 4.64 14.44 -2.93
CA VAL A 130 4.74 15.77 -3.58
C VAL A 130 5.98 16.48 -3.08
N VAL A 131 6.90 16.78 -3.98
CA VAL A 131 8.10 17.58 -3.72
C VAL A 131 7.82 19.06 -3.92
N GLU A 132 7.14 19.43 -5.02
CA GLU A 132 6.86 20.82 -5.38
C GLU A 132 5.62 20.92 -6.26
N GLN A 133 4.80 21.95 -6.05
CA GLN A 133 3.66 22.25 -6.90
C GLN A 133 4.02 23.42 -7.84
N LEU A 134 3.81 23.24 -9.14
CA LEU A 134 4.08 24.20 -10.20
C LEU A 134 2.76 24.57 -10.90
N ASP A 135 2.82 25.54 -11.83
CA ASP A 135 1.65 25.88 -12.64
C ASP A 135 1.31 24.75 -13.63
N GLY A 136 0.20 24.05 -13.38
CA GLY A 136 -0.28 22.90 -14.18
C GLY A 136 0.51 21.60 -14.01
N TRP A 137 1.56 21.57 -13.19
CA TRP A 137 2.42 20.41 -12.95
C TRP A 137 2.74 20.23 -11.48
N VAL A 138 3.05 18.99 -11.12
CA VAL A 138 3.52 18.64 -9.76
C VAL A 138 4.80 17.83 -9.89
N LYS A 139 5.83 18.24 -9.16
CA LYS A 139 7.06 17.49 -8.99
C LYS A 139 6.83 16.44 -7.90
N VAL A 140 7.09 15.19 -8.22
CA VAL A 140 6.89 14.05 -7.33
C VAL A 140 8.18 13.28 -7.14
N SER A 141 8.31 12.65 -5.99
CA SER A 141 9.37 11.68 -5.68
C SER A 141 8.92 10.28 -6.07
N ILE A 142 9.83 9.51 -6.68
CA ILE A 142 9.61 8.15 -7.10
C ILE A 142 10.86 7.35 -6.73
N ASP A 143 10.78 6.53 -5.71
CA ASP A 143 11.92 5.80 -5.13
C ASP A 143 13.10 6.74 -4.80
N SER A 144 14.15 6.73 -5.61
CA SER A 144 15.33 7.59 -5.48
C SER A 144 15.42 8.68 -6.55
N ASP A 145 14.42 8.77 -7.43
CA ASP A 145 14.37 9.71 -8.54
C ASP A 145 13.22 10.71 -8.36
N GLU A 146 13.21 11.76 -9.14
CA GLU A 146 12.15 12.77 -9.18
C GLU A 146 11.62 12.90 -10.61
N GLY A 147 10.34 13.28 -10.73
CA GLY A 147 9.74 13.54 -12.02
C GLY A 147 8.53 14.48 -11.92
N TYR A 148 7.92 14.76 -13.04
CA TYR A 148 6.80 15.70 -13.13
C TYR A 148 5.55 15.01 -13.67
N VAL A 149 4.41 15.27 -13.01
CA VAL A 149 3.08 14.80 -13.39
C VAL A 149 2.17 16.00 -13.66
N SER A 150 1.21 15.83 -14.59
CA SER A 150 0.21 16.88 -14.82
C SER A 150 -0.77 16.96 -13.66
N ALA A 151 -1.01 18.18 -13.18
CA ALA A 151 -1.95 18.45 -12.10
C ALA A 151 -3.42 18.08 -12.43
N ASP A 152 -3.76 18.00 -13.73
CA ASP A 152 -5.12 17.67 -14.20
C ASP A 152 -5.53 16.21 -13.92
N TYR A 153 -4.57 15.34 -13.62
CA TYR A 153 -4.78 13.89 -13.46
C TYR A 153 -4.42 13.37 -12.07
N ILE A 154 -4.34 14.26 -11.10
CA ILE A 154 -4.06 13.93 -9.70
C ILE A 154 -5.00 14.68 -8.77
N GLU A 155 -5.17 14.13 -7.58
CA GLU A 155 -5.77 14.78 -6.43
C GLU A 155 -4.70 14.93 -5.34
N ILE A 156 -4.49 16.15 -4.84
CA ILE A 156 -3.50 16.43 -3.80
C ILE A 156 -4.16 16.35 -2.44
N ASN A 157 -3.67 15.44 -1.60
CA ASN A 157 -4.11 15.25 -0.23
C ASN A 157 -2.96 15.51 0.74
N THR A 158 -3.32 15.89 1.96
CA THR A 158 -2.37 15.98 3.07
C THR A 158 -2.73 14.91 4.09
N GLU A 159 -1.79 14.04 4.38
CA GLU A 159 -1.99 12.84 5.19
C GLU A 159 -0.93 12.74 6.27
N LEU A 160 -1.15 11.87 7.23
CA LEU A 160 -0.14 11.46 8.20
C LEU A 160 0.31 10.03 7.88
N PRO A 161 1.62 9.73 8.04
CA PRO A 161 2.11 8.35 7.89
C PRO A 161 1.32 7.39 8.78
N THR A 162 1.11 6.17 8.33
CA THR A 162 0.37 5.15 9.07
C THR A 162 1.21 3.91 9.34
N ALA A 163 0.67 2.98 10.13
CA ALA A 163 1.29 1.69 10.38
C ALA A 163 1.40 0.87 9.09
N MET A 164 2.48 0.11 8.99
CA MET A 164 2.64 -0.94 8.00
C MET A 164 2.04 -2.25 8.52
N THR A 165 1.31 -2.96 7.68
CA THR A 165 0.90 -4.34 7.93
C THR A 165 2.12 -5.26 8.01
N MET A 166 1.99 -6.46 8.60
CA MET A 166 3.09 -7.43 8.59
C MET A 166 3.45 -7.92 7.18
N THR A 167 2.51 -7.84 6.25
CA THR A 167 2.73 -8.08 4.82
C THR A 167 3.64 -7.04 4.22
N GLU A 168 3.38 -5.76 4.44
CA GLU A 168 4.22 -4.65 3.98
C GLU A 168 5.61 -4.67 4.62
N VAL A 169 5.71 -5.00 5.90
CA VAL A 169 7.00 -5.18 6.59
C VAL A 169 7.85 -6.28 5.94
N ARG A 170 7.20 -7.33 5.43
CA ARG A 170 7.88 -8.49 4.84
C ARG A 170 8.21 -8.32 3.36
N TYR A 171 7.34 -7.69 2.60
CA TYR A 171 7.39 -7.66 1.13
C TYR A 171 7.53 -6.26 0.54
N GLY A 172 7.44 -5.22 1.35
CA GLY A 172 7.48 -3.82 0.94
C GLY A 172 6.13 -3.11 1.08
N GLN A 173 6.19 -1.79 1.16
CA GLN A 173 5.02 -0.94 1.28
C GLN A 173 4.11 -1.09 0.04
N GLY A 174 2.80 -1.06 0.25
CA GLY A 174 1.79 -1.19 -0.81
C GLY A 174 1.54 -2.61 -1.31
N VAL A 175 2.23 -3.64 -0.77
CA VAL A 175 1.94 -5.04 -1.10
C VAL A 175 0.69 -5.49 -0.36
N SER A 176 -0.38 -5.79 -1.10
CA SER A 176 -1.66 -6.21 -0.53
C SER A 176 -1.66 -7.66 -0.08
N ASP A 177 -2.49 -7.98 0.91
CA ASP A 177 -2.71 -9.35 1.39
C ASP A 177 -3.19 -10.28 0.27
N VAL A 178 -3.98 -9.79 -0.69
CA VAL A 178 -4.44 -10.57 -1.85
C VAL A 178 -3.27 -11.06 -2.70
N ARG A 179 -2.20 -10.26 -2.89
CA ARG A 179 -1.00 -10.68 -3.62
C ARG A 179 -0.25 -11.78 -2.89
N VAL A 180 -0.15 -11.68 -1.56
CA VAL A 180 0.48 -12.71 -0.72
C VAL A 180 -0.34 -13.99 -0.69
N ASP A 181 -1.65 -13.90 -0.61
CA ASP A 181 -2.55 -15.05 -0.69
C ASP A 181 -2.46 -15.75 -2.05
N LEU A 182 -2.40 -15.00 -3.14
CA LEU A 182 -2.20 -15.55 -4.49
C LEU A 182 -0.89 -16.34 -4.58
N VAL A 183 0.20 -15.78 -4.09
CA VAL A 183 1.50 -16.45 -4.05
C VAL A 183 1.44 -17.70 -3.16
N SER A 184 0.86 -17.58 -1.97
CA SER A 184 0.70 -18.71 -1.04
C SER A 184 -0.14 -19.83 -1.65
N TYR A 185 -1.20 -19.47 -2.36
CA TYR A 185 -2.02 -20.42 -3.11
C TYR A 185 -1.24 -21.10 -4.23
N ALA A 186 -0.50 -20.33 -5.04
CA ALA A 186 0.33 -20.86 -6.12
C ALA A 186 1.39 -21.84 -5.58
N CYS A 187 2.03 -21.56 -4.46
CA CYS A 187 3.06 -22.38 -3.85
C CYS A 187 2.54 -23.76 -3.36
N GLN A 188 1.24 -23.92 -3.11
CA GLN A 188 0.65 -25.22 -2.74
C GLN A 188 0.77 -26.27 -3.85
N PHE A 189 0.95 -25.85 -5.09
CA PHE A 189 1.02 -26.72 -6.27
C PHE A 189 2.45 -26.97 -6.75
N VAL A 190 3.46 -26.61 -5.98
CA VAL A 190 4.85 -26.96 -6.27
C VAL A 190 5.01 -28.46 -6.36
N GLY A 191 5.59 -28.94 -7.46
CA GLY A 191 5.70 -30.38 -7.77
C GLY A 191 4.59 -30.93 -8.67
N ASN A 192 3.59 -30.12 -9.04
CA ASN A 192 2.60 -30.51 -10.06
C ASN A 192 3.29 -30.83 -11.39
N PRO A 193 2.93 -31.93 -12.08
CA PRO A 193 3.55 -32.30 -13.34
C PRO A 193 3.41 -31.20 -14.41
N TYR A 194 4.48 -31.00 -15.17
CA TYR A 194 4.40 -30.16 -16.37
C TYR A 194 3.72 -30.94 -17.50
N VAL A 195 2.58 -30.44 -17.98
CA VAL A 195 1.82 -31.01 -19.10
C VAL A 195 1.57 -29.91 -20.13
N TRP A 196 2.11 -30.07 -21.31
CA TRP A 196 1.94 -29.11 -22.40
C TRP A 196 0.45 -28.93 -22.74
N GLY A 197 -0.02 -27.67 -22.76
CA GLY A 197 -1.44 -27.33 -22.95
C GLY A 197 -2.33 -27.69 -21.75
N GLY A 198 -1.73 -28.14 -20.64
CA GLY A 198 -2.46 -28.45 -19.41
C GLY A 198 -2.79 -27.20 -18.59
N THR A 199 -3.92 -27.25 -17.87
CA THR A 199 -4.41 -26.17 -17.01
C THR A 199 -4.78 -26.64 -15.60
N SER A 200 -4.54 -27.90 -15.29
CA SER A 200 -4.93 -28.48 -14.00
C SER A 200 -3.86 -28.25 -12.95
N LEU A 201 -4.21 -27.52 -11.87
CA LEU A 201 -3.30 -27.26 -10.75
C LEU A 201 -2.87 -28.54 -9.98
N THR A 202 -3.57 -29.64 -10.17
CA THR A 202 -3.29 -30.91 -9.44
C THR A 202 -2.92 -32.08 -10.33
N ARG A 203 -3.21 -32.03 -11.64
CA ARG A 203 -3.00 -33.14 -12.58
C ARG A 203 -2.01 -32.81 -13.68
N GLY A 204 -1.59 -31.57 -13.79
CA GLY A 204 -0.60 -31.07 -14.72
C GLY A 204 -1.03 -29.81 -15.47
N ALA A 205 -0.10 -28.87 -15.53
CA ALA A 205 -0.27 -27.61 -16.24
C ALA A 205 1.03 -27.26 -16.99
N ASP A 206 0.93 -26.49 -18.07
CA ASP A 206 2.08 -25.75 -18.60
C ASP A 206 2.25 -24.40 -17.89
N CYS A 207 3.27 -23.63 -18.23
CA CYS A 207 3.58 -22.37 -17.56
C CYS A 207 2.42 -21.36 -17.59
N SER A 208 1.83 -21.13 -18.76
CA SER A 208 0.71 -20.20 -18.94
C SER A 208 -0.62 -20.75 -18.42
N GLY A 209 -0.84 -22.05 -18.50
CA GLY A 209 -2.00 -22.72 -17.92
C GLY A 209 -2.00 -22.70 -16.40
N PHE A 210 -0.82 -22.85 -15.78
CA PHE A 210 -0.64 -22.69 -14.33
C PHE A 210 -1.02 -21.28 -13.90
N VAL A 211 -0.39 -20.25 -14.50
CA VAL A 211 -0.67 -18.83 -14.22
C VAL A 211 -2.16 -18.53 -14.40
N MET A 212 -2.74 -18.90 -15.55
CA MET A 212 -4.16 -18.70 -15.84
C MET A 212 -5.06 -19.30 -14.73
N SER A 213 -4.77 -20.51 -14.29
CA SER A 213 -5.58 -21.23 -13.30
C SER A 213 -5.43 -20.68 -11.88
N VAL A 214 -4.24 -20.22 -11.50
CA VAL A 214 -4.01 -19.52 -10.21
C VAL A 214 -4.79 -18.22 -10.19
N PHE A 215 -4.63 -17.36 -11.20
CA PHE A 215 -5.29 -16.06 -11.27
C PHE A 215 -6.81 -16.16 -11.37
N ALA A 216 -7.34 -17.20 -12.05
CA ALA A 216 -8.79 -17.45 -12.12
C ALA A 216 -9.42 -17.67 -10.74
N ASN A 217 -8.68 -18.23 -9.78
CA ASN A 217 -9.17 -18.41 -8.41
C ASN A 217 -9.37 -17.06 -7.68
N TYR A 218 -8.75 -15.99 -8.19
CA TYR A 218 -8.88 -14.61 -7.69
C TYR A 218 -9.74 -13.72 -8.61
N GLY A 219 -10.52 -14.33 -9.51
CA GLY A 219 -11.44 -13.63 -10.40
C GLY A 219 -10.76 -12.94 -11.60
N VAL A 220 -9.47 -13.17 -11.82
CA VAL A 220 -8.71 -12.60 -12.94
C VAL A 220 -8.66 -13.61 -14.09
N SER A 221 -9.22 -13.24 -15.24
CA SER A 221 -9.21 -14.09 -16.45
C SER A 221 -8.01 -13.75 -17.32
N LEU A 222 -7.12 -14.71 -17.52
CA LEU A 222 -5.94 -14.59 -18.37
C LEU A 222 -6.02 -15.57 -19.57
N PRO A 223 -5.45 -15.22 -20.73
CA PRO A 223 -5.38 -16.13 -21.88
C PRO A 223 -4.40 -17.28 -21.63
N HIS A 224 -4.60 -18.43 -22.27
CA HIS A 224 -3.71 -19.58 -22.20
C HIS A 224 -2.54 -19.45 -23.19
N SER A 225 -1.72 -18.43 -23.01
CA SER A 225 -0.50 -18.17 -23.80
C SER A 225 0.37 -17.16 -23.07
N SER A 226 1.63 -17.49 -22.80
CA SER A 226 2.58 -16.58 -22.13
C SER A 226 2.77 -15.27 -22.92
N GLY A 227 2.83 -15.33 -24.25
CA GLY A 227 2.93 -14.13 -25.08
C GLY A 227 1.70 -13.22 -24.99
N SER A 228 0.50 -13.79 -24.87
CA SER A 228 -0.73 -13.02 -24.70
C SER A 228 -0.88 -12.49 -23.28
N GLN A 229 -0.45 -13.24 -22.28
CA GLN A 229 -0.44 -12.81 -20.87
C GLN A 229 0.45 -11.59 -20.65
N ALA A 230 1.57 -11.48 -21.37
CA ALA A 230 2.45 -10.31 -21.29
C ALA A 230 1.79 -8.99 -21.74
N GLY A 231 0.69 -9.06 -22.46
CA GLY A 231 -0.09 -7.89 -22.87
C GLY A 231 -1.29 -7.59 -21.95
N CYS A 232 -1.49 -8.34 -20.86
CA CYS A 232 -2.65 -8.18 -19.99
C CYS A 232 -2.47 -7.15 -18.86
N GLY A 233 -1.26 -6.64 -18.67
CA GLY A 233 -0.95 -5.66 -17.64
C GLY A 233 0.15 -4.69 -18.07
N PRO A 234 0.46 -3.69 -17.25
CA PRO A 234 1.57 -2.77 -17.48
C PRO A 234 2.90 -3.50 -17.39
N SER A 235 3.91 -3.01 -18.13
CA SER A 235 5.29 -3.45 -17.95
C SER A 235 5.94 -2.62 -16.86
N ILE A 236 6.57 -3.29 -15.90
CA ILE A 236 7.33 -2.68 -14.80
C ILE A 236 8.78 -3.17 -14.85
N SER A 237 9.68 -2.49 -14.17
CA SER A 237 11.05 -2.95 -14.00
C SER A 237 11.12 -4.13 -13.02
N ALA A 238 12.15 -4.96 -13.11
CA ALA A 238 12.33 -6.07 -12.19
C ALA A 238 12.58 -5.62 -10.74
N SER A 239 13.05 -4.38 -10.53
CA SER A 239 13.27 -3.78 -9.20
C SER A 239 11.96 -3.35 -8.53
N GLU A 240 10.91 -3.09 -9.31
CA GLU A 240 9.57 -2.71 -8.82
C GLU A 240 8.63 -3.91 -8.65
N ALA A 241 9.10 -5.11 -9.00
CA ALA A 241 8.28 -6.31 -8.97
C ALA A 241 7.82 -6.67 -7.55
N GLN A 242 6.51 -6.85 -7.41
CA GLN A 242 5.86 -7.28 -6.18
C GLN A 242 5.41 -8.75 -6.27
N PRO A 243 5.22 -9.46 -5.14
CA PRO A 243 4.63 -10.79 -5.15
C PRO A 243 3.34 -10.85 -5.97
N GLY A 244 3.23 -11.86 -6.83
CA GLY A 244 2.09 -12.02 -7.75
C GLY A 244 2.29 -11.36 -9.11
N ASP A 245 3.37 -10.60 -9.35
CA ASP A 245 3.70 -10.12 -10.68
C ASP A 245 4.22 -11.26 -11.57
N LEU A 246 4.13 -11.07 -12.89
CA LEU A 246 4.50 -12.08 -13.85
C LEU A 246 5.83 -11.73 -14.52
N PHE A 247 6.77 -12.67 -14.45
CA PHE A 247 8.03 -12.60 -15.20
C PHE A 247 7.90 -13.38 -16.50
N PHE A 248 8.24 -12.74 -17.59
CA PHE A 248 8.19 -13.32 -18.93
C PHE A 248 9.59 -13.54 -19.48
N TYR A 249 9.83 -14.76 -19.95
CA TYR A 249 11.11 -15.18 -20.51
C TYR A 249 10.97 -15.49 -21.98
N GLY A 250 12.04 -15.19 -22.74
CA GLY A 250 12.04 -15.41 -24.18
C GLY A 250 13.45 -15.33 -24.76
N ASN A 251 13.55 -15.53 -26.06
CA ASN A 251 14.83 -15.49 -26.81
C ASN A 251 15.04 -14.17 -27.58
N GLY A 252 14.38 -13.10 -27.16
CA GLY A 252 14.45 -11.77 -27.79
C GLY A 252 13.44 -11.53 -28.90
N SER A 253 12.94 -12.55 -29.57
CA SER A 253 11.92 -12.44 -30.62
C SER A 253 10.56 -13.00 -30.21
N ARG A 254 10.52 -13.85 -29.20
CA ARG A 254 9.28 -14.50 -28.74
C ARG A 254 9.36 -14.85 -27.25
N ILE A 255 8.28 -14.54 -26.53
CA ILE A 255 8.05 -15.03 -25.17
C ILE A 255 7.66 -16.50 -25.26
N ASN A 256 8.29 -17.34 -24.46
CA ASN A 256 8.08 -18.81 -24.44
C ASN A 256 7.88 -19.38 -23.03
N HIS A 257 8.00 -18.55 -22.01
CA HIS A 257 7.77 -18.95 -20.61
C HIS A 257 7.23 -17.79 -19.80
N VAL A 258 6.51 -18.11 -18.72
CA VAL A 258 6.00 -17.20 -17.71
C VAL A 258 6.14 -17.83 -16.33
N ALA A 259 6.46 -17.01 -15.34
CA ALA A 259 6.51 -17.39 -13.93
C ALA A 259 5.83 -16.35 -13.05
N ILE A 260 5.31 -16.75 -11.90
CA ILE A 260 4.79 -15.87 -10.86
C ILE A 260 5.93 -15.50 -9.92
N TYR A 261 6.17 -14.21 -9.72
CA TYR A 261 7.14 -13.73 -8.74
C TYR A 261 6.60 -13.94 -7.33
N ILE A 262 7.37 -14.58 -6.48
CA ILE A 262 6.96 -14.89 -5.10
C ILE A 262 7.61 -14.00 -4.05
N GLY A 263 8.38 -13.00 -4.50
CA GLY A 263 9.13 -12.09 -3.63
C GLY A 263 10.58 -12.55 -3.38
N ASN A 264 11.37 -11.68 -2.78
CA ASN A 264 12.76 -11.95 -2.38
C ASN A 264 13.67 -12.48 -3.50
N GLY A 265 13.44 -12.04 -4.74
CA GLY A 265 14.23 -12.45 -5.92
C GLY A 265 13.87 -13.83 -6.46
N GLN A 266 12.77 -14.43 -6.11
CA GLN A 266 12.33 -15.77 -6.53
C GLN A 266 11.04 -15.75 -7.33
#